data_7c8b7168cef828e859cc9879180521e5
#
_entry.id   7c8b7168cef828e859cc9879180521e5
#
_cell.length_a   1.000
_cell.length_b   1.000
_cell.length_c   1.000
_cell.angle_alpha   90.00
_cell.angle_beta   90.00
_cell.angle_gamma   90.00
#
_symmetry.space_group_name_H-M   'P 1'
#
loop_
_entity.id
_entity.type
_entity.pdbx_description
1 polymer ?
#
loop_
_entity_poly.entity_id
_entity_poly.type
_entity_poly.pdbx_seq_one_letter_code
_entity_poly.pdbx_strand_id
1 'polypeptide(L)'
;MARRATRRSAVQRNSFRNLATRLSEIGREFYRRGWALGTSGNFSAVISKDPLRLAITASGIDKSDLAPGEILQVNASGQRRSGSGSFVELNATPLADTSAETLLHVTIARVRGAGAVLHTHSVWGTILSEEYAAQGGIAIEGYEMLKGLAGVRTHEHREWLPILDNCQEMTWLATTVERTLKEYPASHAFLLRGHGLYTWGRDLAEAKRHVEILEFLLEVLGRRLSVLWARKSSHFRRHGRTAKKA
;
A
#
# COMPACT_ATOMS: atom_id res chain seq x y z
N MET A 1 -27.93 -30.72 -4.20
CA MET A 1 -27.27 -29.62 -3.52
C MET A 1 -25.77 -29.83 -3.25
N ALA A 2 -25.30 -31.01 -2.88
CA ALA A 2 -23.87 -31.31 -2.56
C ALA A 2 -22.87 -31.07 -3.71
N ARG A 3 -23.19 -31.39 -4.96
CA ARG A 3 -22.28 -31.17 -6.12
C ARG A 3 -22.02 -29.69 -6.47
N ARG A 4 -22.95 -28.78 -6.14
CA ARG A 4 -22.82 -27.34 -6.36
C ARG A 4 -21.91 -26.69 -5.30
N ALA A 5 -21.96 -27.18 -4.07
CA ALA A 5 -21.12 -26.72 -2.97
C ALA A 5 -19.65 -27.15 -3.15
N THR A 6 -19.40 -28.41 -3.60
CA THR A 6 -18.04 -28.92 -3.85
C THR A 6 -17.36 -28.23 -5.05
N ARG A 7 -18.11 -27.90 -6.10
CA ARG A 7 -17.58 -27.16 -7.28
C ARG A 7 -17.23 -25.72 -6.93
N ARG A 8 -18.06 -25.03 -6.11
CA ARG A 8 -17.77 -23.67 -5.58
C ARG A 8 -16.50 -23.67 -4.71
N SER A 9 -16.33 -24.66 -3.84
CA SER A 9 -15.15 -24.76 -2.96
C SER A 9 -13.85 -25.07 -3.73
N ALA A 10 -13.92 -25.82 -4.82
CA ALA A 10 -12.77 -26.12 -5.69
C ALA A 10 -12.35 -24.89 -6.51
N VAL A 11 -13.29 -24.18 -7.11
CA VAL A 11 -13.04 -22.91 -7.84
C VAL A 11 -12.45 -21.86 -6.91
N GLN A 12 -12.93 -21.78 -5.68
CA GLN A 12 -12.47 -20.82 -4.70
C GLN A 12 -11.04 -21.15 -4.18
N ARG A 13 -10.70 -22.43 -4.03
CA ARG A 13 -9.34 -22.87 -3.70
C ARG A 13 -8.34 -22.60 -4.82
N ASN A 14 -8.73 -22.81 -6.08
CA ASN A 14 -7.90 -22.49 -7.24
C ASN A 14 -7.68 -20.97 -7.36
N SER A 15 -8.70 -20.15 -7.05
CA SER A 15 -8.56 -18.71 -7.01
C SER A 15 -7.57 -18.26 -5.92
N PHE A 16 -7.67 -18.80 -4.69
CA PHE A 16 -6.74 -18.46 -3.61
C PHE A 16 -5.29 -18.83 -3.95
N ARG A 17 -5.03 -20.04 -4.46
CA ARG A 17 -3.67 -20.45 -4.85
C ARG A 17 -3.07 -19.55 -5.92
N ASN A 18 -3.86 -19.18 -6.93
CA ASN A 18 -3.41 -18.25 -7.96
C ASN A 18 -3.08 -16.86 -7.39
N LEU A 19 -3.94 -16.33 -6.52
CA LEU A 19 -3.69 -15.06 -5.84
C LEU A 19 -2.45 -15.13 -4.95
N ALA A 20 -2.25 -16.22 -4.21
CA ALA A 20 -1.08 -16.42 -3.37
C ALA A 20 0.22 -16.42 -4.18
N THR A 21 0.27 -17.12 -5.31
CA THR A 21 1.41 -17.10 -6.22
C THR A 21 1.70 -15.69 -6.73
N ARG A 22 0.68 -14.99 -7.21
CA ARG A 22 0.84 -13.62 -7.74
C ARG A 22 1.26 -12.61 -6.68
N LEU A 23 0.72 -12.70 -5.45
CA LEU A 23 1.13 -11.85 -4.33
C LEU A 23 2.59 -12.09 -3.95
N SER A 24 3.04 -13.36 -3.95
CA SER A 24 4.43 -13.70 -3.68
C SER A 24 5.38 -13.14 -4.75
N GLU A 25 5.00 -13.22 -6.02
CA GLU A 25 5.76 -12.64 -7.13
C GLU A 25 5.89 -11.12 -7.00
N ILE A 26 4.78 -10.43 -6.70
CA ILE A 26 4.75 -8.98 -6.45
C ILE A 26 5.64 -8.62 -5.27
N GLY A 27 5.58 -9.35 -4.16
CA GLY A 27 6.40 -9.10 -2.98
C GLY A 27 7.89 -9.17 -3.28
N ARG A 28 8.34 -10.23 -3.96
CA ARG A 28 9.74 -10.38 -4.39
C ARG A 28 10.17 -9.29 -5.38
N GLU A 29 9.27 -8.86 -6.26
CA GLU A 29 9.56 -7.76 -7.17
C GLU A 29 9.73 -6.44 -6.43
N PHE A 30 8.82 -6.12 -5.49
CA PHE A 30 8.90 -4.89 -4.71
C PHE A 30 10.10 -4.88 -3.76
N TYR A 31 10.52 -6.04 -3.21
CA TYR A 31 11.78 -6.16 -2.51
C TYR A 31 12.97 -5.76 -3.41
N ARG A 32 13.08 -6.30 -4.62
CA ARG A 32 14.16 -5.97 -5.57
C ARG A 32 14.18 -4.51 -5.98
N ARG A 33 13.04 -3.83 -5.96
CA ARG A 33 12.92 -2.39 -6.22
C ARG A 33 13.22 -1.52 -5.00
N GLY A 34 13.44 -2.11 -3.82
CA GLY A 34 13.66 -1.39 -2.56
C GLY A 34 12.40 -0.76 -1.97
N TRP A 35 11.20 -1.25 -2.35
CA TRP A 35 9.92 -0.75 -1.87
C TRP A 35 9.32 -1.56 -0.72
N ALA A 36 9.86 -2.74 -0.44
CA ALA A 36 9.42 -3.64 0.62
C ALA A 36 10.61 -4.44 1.16
N LEU A 37 11.57 -3.75 1.79
CA LEU A 37 12.79 -4.35 2.30
C LEU A 37 12.55 -5.15 3.58
N GLY A 38 13.25 -6.26 3.73
CA GLY A 38 13.14 -7.14 4.89
C GLY A 38 11.69 -7.63 5.04
N THR A 39 11.13 -7.43 6.22
CA THR A 39 9.76 -7.85 6.55
C THR A 39 8.71 -6.77 6.30
N SER A 40 9.11 -5.60 5.76
CA SER A 40 8.22 -4.46 5.56
C SER A 40 7.21 -4.66 4.42
N GLY A 41 6.14 -3.85 4.45
CA GLY A 41 5.07 -3.90 3.46
C GLY A 41 4.17 -5.13 3.59
N ASN A 42 2.97 -5.01 3.12
CA ASN A 42 2.00 -6.11 3.06
C ASN A 42 1.08 -5.94 1.84
N PHE A 43 0.62 -7.08 1.32
CA PHE A 43 -0.08 -7.14 0.04
C PHE A 43 -1.30 -8.02 0.17
N SER A 44 -2.44 -7.56 -0.35
CA SER A 44 -3.66 -8.37 -0.33
C SER A 44 -4.43 -8.34 -1.63
N ALA A 45 -5.23 -9.40 -1.84
CA ALA A 45 -6.17 -9.50 -2.94
C ALA A 45 -7.50 -10.12 -2.48
N VAL A 46 -8.59 -9.62 -3.04
CA VAL A 46 -9.96 -10.07 -2.69
C VAL A 46 -10.23 -11.42 -3.32
N ILE A 47 -10.53 -12.42 -2.47
CA ILE A 47 -10.98 -13.76 -2.89
C ILE A 47 -12.48 -13.76 -3.15
N SER A 48 -13.24 -13.03 -2.31
CA SER A 48 -14.70 -12.94 -2.36
C SER A 48 -15.12 -11.60 -1.78
N LYS A 49 -16.12 -10.96 -2.40
CA LYS A 49 -16.71 -9.70 -1.91
C LYS A 49 -17.86 -9.94 -0.94
N ASP A 50 -18.56 -11.07 -1.08
CA ASP A 50 -19.68 -11.45 -0.22
C ASP A 50 -19.62 -12.96 0.10
N PRO A 51 -19.35 -13.34 1.35
CA PRO A 51 -18.75 -12.52 2.39
C PRO A 51 -17.34 -12.08 2.01
N LEU A 52 -16.93 -10.89 2.47
CA LEU A 52 -15.58 -10.36 2.16
C LEU A 52 -14.50 -11.28 2.73
N ARG A 53 -13.59 -11.69 1.85
CA ARG A 53 -12.40 -12.48 2.19
C ARG A 53 -11.21 -12.01 1.36
N LEU A 54 -10.06 -11.91 2.00
CA LEU A 54 -8.80 -11.51 1.39
C LEU A 54 -7.77 -12.64 1.48
N ALA A 55 -6.94 -12.75 0.45
CA ALA A 55 -5.61 -13.33 0.53
C ALA A 55 -4.65 -12.20 0.94
N ILE A 56 -3.83 -12.38 1.97
CA ILE A 56 -2.91 -11.35 2.49
C ILE A 56 -1.60 -11.98 2.92
N THR A 57 -0.49 -11.27 2.75
CA THR A 57 0.83 -11.70 3.23
C THR A 57 0.83 -11.84 4.76
N ALA A 58 1.47 -12.90 5.26
CA ALA A 58 1.71 -13.07 6.69
C ALA A 58 2.64 -11.97 7.23
N SER A 59 2.51 -11.67 8.52
CA SER A 59 3.37 -10.72 9.23
C SER A 59 4.78 -11.27 9.42
N GLY A 60 5.78 -10.39 9.44
CA GLY A 60 7.16 -10.74 9.77
C GLY A 60 7.89 -11.59 8.74
N ILE A 61 7.34 -11.79 7.56
CA ILE A 61 7.96 -12.56 6.47
C ILE A 61 8.84 -11.67 5.60
N ASP A 62 10.08 -12.10 5.37
CA ASP A 62 10.99 -11.44 4.43
C ASP A 62 10.46 -11.51 3.01
N LYS A 63 10.40 -10.36 2.35
CA LYS A 63 9.81 -10.26 1.00
C LYS A 63 10.77 -10.72 -0.11
N SER A 64 12.06 -10.91 0.20
CA SER A 64 13.05 -11.43 -0.77
C SER A 64 12.68 -12.83 -1.28
N ASP A 65 12.19 -13.67 -0.37
CA ASP A 65 11.86 -15.09 -0.63
C ASP A 65 10.39 -15.42 -0.39
N LEU A 66 9.52 -14.41 -0.36
CA LEU A 66 8.10 -14.60 -0.08
C LEU A 66 7.50 -15.74 -0.93
N ALA A 67 7.01 -16.76 -0.26
CA ALA A 67 6.44 -17.96 -0.88
C ALA A 67 4.90 -17.97 -0.83
N PRO A 68 4.21 -18.67 -1.75
CA PRO A 68 2.74 -18.77 -1.73
C PRO A 68 2.17 -19.36 -0.44
N GLY A 69 2.95 -20.18 0.30
CA GLY A 69 2.56 -20.75 1.60
C GLY A 69 2.46 -19.72 2.72
N GLU A 70 3.04 -18.53 2.54
CA GLU A 70 3.05 -17.43 3.50
C GLU A 70 1.94 -16.41 3.24
N ILE A 71 1.01 -16.75 2.36
CA ILE A 71 -0.20 -15.97 2.12
C ILE A 71 -1.35 -16.58 2.91
N LEU A 72 -1.97 -15.77 3.73
CA LEU A 72 -3.07 -16.15 4.62
C LEU A 72 -4.42 -15.79 4.01
N GLN A 73 -5.47 -16.48 4.46
CA GLN A 73 -6.84 -16.10 4.15
C GLN A 73 -7.47 -15.44 5.38
N VAL A 74 -8.02 -14.24 5.22
CA VAL A 74 -8.70 -13.50 6.28
C VAL A 74 -10.13 -13.13 5.89
N ASN A 75 -10.99 -12.94 6.90
CA ASN A 75 -12.37 -12.45 6.74
C ASN A 75 -12.45 -10.93 6.90
N ALA A 76 -13.68 -10.40 6.85
CA ALA A 76 -13.97 -8.98 7.01
C ALA A 76 -13.61 -8.38 8.39
N SER A 77 -13.39 -9.21 9.40
CA SER A 77 -12.93 -8.80 10.74
C SER A 77 -11.40 -8.93 10.89
N GLY A 78 -10.67 -9.27 9.82
CA GLY A 78 -9.23 -9.52 9.88
C GLY A 78 -8.84 -10.89 10.46
N GLN A 79 -9.81 -11.72 10.86
CA GLN A 79 -9.57 -13.03 11.45
C GLN A 79 -9.03 -14.00 10.41
N ARG A 80 -8.00 -14.77 10.78
CA ARG A 80 -7.34 -15.76 9.93
C ARG A 80 -8.17 -17.03 9.81
N ARG A 81 -8.16 -17.65 8.63
CA ARG A 81 -8.72 -18.99 8.40
C ARG A 81 -7.76 -20.07 8.92
N SER A 82 -8.26 -20.93 9.82
CA SER A 82 -7.53 -22.10 10.32
C SER A 82 -7.47 -23.25 9.32
N GLY A 83 -6.61 -24.23 9.56
CA GLY A 83 -6.53 -25.47 8.78
C GLY A 83 -7.83 -26.28 8.79
N SER A 84 -8.63 -26.18 9.86
CA SER A 84 -9.98 -26.78 9.96
C SER A 84 -11.06 -26.08 9.11
N GLY A 85 -10.72 -24.89 8.54
CA GLY A 85 -11.63 -24.10 7.72
C GLY A 85 -12.43 -23.03 8.45
N SER A 86 -12.36 -22.98 9.79
CA SER A 86 -12.96 -21.95 10.63
C SER A 86 -12.11 -20.69 10.64
N PHE A 87 -12.69 -19.53 10.99
CA PHE A 87 -11.93 -18.30 11.26
C PHE A 87 -11.64 -18.23 12.76
N VAL A 88 -10.38 -17.92 13.11
CA VAL A 88 -9.90 -17.83 14.50
C VAL A 88 -9.40 -16.42 14.78
N GLU A 89 -9.59 -15.97 16.02
CA GLU A 89 -9.09 -14.69 16.48
C GLU A 89 -7.55 -14.67 16.53
N LEU A 90 -6.98 -13.49 16.33
CA LEU A 90 -5.54 -13.24 16.18
C LEU A 90 -4.67 -13.67 17.38
N ASN A 91 -5.27 -13.84 18.57
CA ASN A 91 -4.53 -14.09 19.82
C ASN A 91 -4.44 -15.57 20.22
N ALA A 92 -4.88 -16.52 19.39
CA ALA A 92 -5.08 -17.90 19.82
C ALA A 92 -3.91 -18.87 19.57
N THR A 93 -2.87 -18.51 18.77
CA THR A 93 -1.71 -19.41 18.52
C THR A 93 -0.49 -18.67 17.94
N PRO A 94 0.74 -19.12 18.25
CA PRO A 94 2.00 -18.49 17.79
C PRO A 94 2.41 -18.85 16.35
N LEU A 95 1.49 -19.20 15.48
CA LEU A 95 1.74 -19.46 14.06
C LEU A 95 1.50 -18.19 13.25
N ALA A 96 2.41 -17.87 12.33
CA ALA A 96 2.42 -16.71 11.41
C ALA A 96 1.14 -15.86 11.44
N ASP A 97 1.19 -14.77 12.19
CA ASP A 97 0.03 -13.90 12.39
C ASP A 97 -0.23 -13.02 11.17
N THR A 98 -1.47 -12.57 11.03
CA THR A 98 -1.79 -11.49 10.10
C THR A 98 -1.10 -10.21 10.57
N SER A 99 -0.69 -9.36 9.63
CA SER A 99 -0.20 -8.02 9.95
C SER A 99 -1.23 -7.26 10.80
N ALA A 100 -0.77 -6.50 11.79
CA ALA A 100 -1.62 -5.56 12.52
C ALA A 100 -2.43 -4.66 11.58
N GLU A 101 -1.85 -4.34 10.40
CA GLU A 101 -2.44 -3.50 9.36
C GLU A 101 -3.51 -4.22 8.49
N THR A 102 -3.81 -5.48 8.77
CA THR A 102 -4.85 -6.24 8.05
C THR A 102 -6.20 -5.52 8.03
N LEU A 103 -6.54 -4.80 9.12
CA LEU A 103 -7.77 -4.01 9.18
C LEU A 103 -7.78 -2.86 8.16
N LEU A 104 -6.64 -2.27 7.84
CA LEU A 104 -6.53 -1.22 6.82
C LEU A 104 -6.84 -1.80 5.44
N HIS A 105 -6.30 -2.98 5.10
CA HIS A 105 -6.60 -3.67 3.85
C HIS A 105 -8.09 -4.01 3.72
N VAL A 106 -8.70 -4.53 4.79
CA VAL A 106 -10.14 -4.81 4.83
C VAL A 106 -10.96 -3.52 4.62
N THR A 107 -10.58 -2.44 5.31
CA THR A 107 -11.26 -1.14 5.20
C THR A 107 -11.19 -0.58 3.79
N ILE A 108 -9.98 -0.56 3.19
CA ILE A 108 -9.78 -0.07 1.82
C ILE A 108 -10.57 -0.93 0.82
N ALA A 109 -10.48 -2.26 0.93
CA ALA A 109 -11.20 -3.17 0.04
C ALA A 109 -12.73 -2.95 0.10
N ARG A 110 -13.27 -2.71 1.31
CA ARG A 110 -14.69 -2.44 1.52
C ARG A 110 -15.11 -1.07 0.98
N VAL A 111 -14.40 -0.01 1.33
CA VAL A 111 -14.78 1.38 1.01
C VAL A 111 -14.60 1.67 -0.48
N ARG A 112 -13.52 1.18 -1.08
CA ARG A 112 -13.19 1.38 -2.50
C ARG A 112 -13.80 0.32 -3.43
N GLY A 113 -14.35 -0.75 -2.88
CA GLY A 113 -14.74 -1.91 -3.67
C GLY A 113 -13.56 -2.55 -4.39
N ALA A 114 -12.34 -2.33 -3.85
CA ALA A 114 -11.09 -2.76 -4.47
C ALA A 114 -10.99 -4.28 -4.57
N GLY A 115 -10.27 -4.75 -5.59
CA GLY A 115 -9.94 -6.16 -5.77
C GLY A 115 -8.55 -6.51 -5.24
N ALA A 116 -7.70 -5.50 -4.98
CA ALA A 116 -6.40 -5.67 -4.35
C ALA A 116 -5.96 -4.39 -3.64
N VAL A 117 -5.16 -4.53 -2.57
CA VAL A 117 -4.56 -3.44 -1.80
C VAL A 117 -3.09 -3.78 -1.57
N LEU A 118 -2.20 -2.85 -1.89
CA LEU A 118 -0.76 -3.00 -1.77
C LEU A 118 -0.18 -1.87 -0.93
N HIS A 119 0.71 -2.22 -0.01
CA HIS A 119 1.36 -1.29 0.90
C HIS A 119 2.88 -1.43 0.81
N THR A 120 3.58 -0.32 0.56
CA THR A 120 5.03 -0.25 0.37
C THR A 120 5.68 0.73 1.34
N HIS A 121 6.98 0.49 1.64
CA HIS A 121 7.83 1.30 2.52
C HIS A 121 9.03 1.86 1.74
N SER A 122 8.79 2.61 0.69
CA SER A 122 9.89 3.21 -0.08
C SER A 122 10.54 4.37 0.70
N VAL A 123 11.83 4.61 0.42
CA VAL A 123 12.56 5.74 0.99
C VAL A 123 11.85 7.07 0.69
N TRP A 124 11.38 7.23 -0.55
CA TRP A 124 10.74 8.47 -0.96
C TRP A 124 9.34 8.65 -0.37
N GLY A 125 8.57 7.58 -0.26
CA GLY A 125 7.28 7.59 0.44
C GLY A 125 7.45 8.01 1.90
N THR A 126 8.47 7.47 2.58
CA THR A 126 8.80 7.82 3.97
C THR A 126 9.21 9.28 4.12
N ILE A 127 10.20 9.75 3.33
CA ILE A 127 10.70 11.14 3.42
C ILE A 127 9.61 12.15 3.10
N LEU A 128 8.89 11.96 1.98
CA LEU A 128 7.90 12.92 1.54
C LEU A 128 6.67 12.97 2.43
N SER A 129 6.30 11.84 3.05
CA SER A 129 5.19 11.84 4.02
C SER A 129 5.52 12.63 5.29
N GLU A 130 6.79 12.69 5.71
CA GLU A 130 7.25 13.58 6.80
C GLU A 130 7.29 15.05 6.34
N GLU A 131 7.89 15.32 5.19
CA GLU A 131 8.09 16.70 4.68
C GLU A 131 6.76 17.43 4.43
N TYR A 132 5.74 16.68 3.94
CA TYR A 132 4.44 17.24 3.60
C TYR A 132 3.34 16.98 4.65
N ALA A 133 3.68 16.44 5.82
CA ALA A 133 2.69 16.15 6.87
C ALA A 133 1.89 17.38 7.30
N ALA A 134 2.55 18.55 7.47
CA ALA A 134 1.89 19.79 7.85
C ALA A 134 0.89 20.31 6.80
N GLN A 135 1.04 19.93 5.54
CA GLN A 135 0.12 20.26 4.44
C GLN A 135 -1.06 19.27 4.34
N GLY A 136 -1.03 18.16 5.10
CA GLY A 136 -2.05 17.11 5.08
C GLY A 136 -2.01 16.21 3.84
N GLY A 137 -1.06 16.42 2.93
CA GLY A 137 -0.96 15.61 1.71
C GLY A 137 -0.03 16.19 0.65
N ILE A 138 0.14 15.43 -0.44
CA ILE A 138 0.99 15.79 -1.58
C ILE A 138 0.13 15.96 -2.83
N ALA A 139 0.25 17.11 -3.49
CA ALA A 139 -0.30 17.32 -4.83
C ALA A 139 0.74 16.96 -5.90
N ILE A 140 0.36 16.11 -6.84
CA ILE A 140 1.20 15.69 -7.96
C ILE A 140 0.50 16.05 -9.25
N GLU A 141 1.13 16.88 -10.10
CA GLU A 141 0.56 17.36 -11.36
C GLU A 141 1.65 17.59 -12.40
N GLY A 142 1.27 17.61 -13.69
CA GLY A 142 2.17 17.91 -14.79
C GLY A 142 3.10 16.76 -15.22
N TYR A 143 2.88 15.54 -14.74
CA TYR A 143 3.69 14.38 -15.10
C TYR A 143 2.92 13.42 -16.00
N GLU A 144 3.54 13.00 -17.10
CA GLU A 144 2.95 12.06 -18.07
C GLU A 144 2.58 10.71 -17.42
N MET A 145 3.35 10.27 -16.41
CA MET A 145 3.11 9.03 -15.67
C MET A 145 1.75 8.99 -14.96
N LEU A 146 1.14 10.13 -14.65
CA LEU A 146 -0.22 10.21 -14.06
C LEU A 146 -1.26 9.47 -14.90
N LYS A 147 -1.11 9.43 -16.23
CA LYS A 147 -2.03 8.74 -17.16
C LYS A 147 -2.10 7.22 -16.96
N GLY A 148 -1.19 6.64 -16.23
CA GLY A 148 -1.25 5.24 -15.85
C GLY A 148 -2.16 4.95 -14.65
N LEU A 149 -2.59 5.97 -13.89
CA LEU A 149 -3.59 5.81 -12.83
C LEU A 149 -4.97 5.55 -13.44
N ALA A 150 -5.79 4.77 -12.75
CA ALA A 150 -7.11 4.39 -13.25
C ALA A 150 -8.00 5.61 -13.49
N GLY A 151 -8.57 5.72 -14.69
CA GLY A 151 -9.45 6.85 -15.06
C GLY A 151 -8.75 8.15 -15.45
N VAL A 152 -7.43 8.27 -15.25
CA VAL A 152 -6.66 9.46 -15.62
C VAL A 152 -6.29 9.42 -17.11
N ARG A 153 -6.59 10.49 -17.86
CA ARG A 153 -6.40 10.55 -19.31
C ARG A 153 -5.41 11.63 -19.78
N THR A 154 -5.05 12.54 -18.89
CA THR A 154 -4.16 13.67 -19.18
C THR A 154 -3.14 13.89 -18.09
N HIS A 155 -1.97 14.42 -18.44
CA HIS A 155 -0.94 14.84 -17.49
C HIS A 155 -1.34 16.11 -16.69
N GLU A 156 -2.38 16.81 -17.10
CA GLU A 156 -2.95 17.95 -16.36
C GLU A 156 -3.75 17.50 -15.13
N HIS A 157 -3.99 16.18 -14.98
CA HIS A 157 -4.61 15.64 -13.77
C HIS A 157 -3.79 16.02 -12.54
N ARG A 158 -4.50 16.46 -11.51
CA ARG A 158 -3.92 16.72 -10.18
C ARG A 158 -4.29 15.57 -9.26
N GLU A 159 -3.32 14.72 -8.99
CA GLU A 159 -3.44 13.65 -7.99
C GLU A 159 -3.18 14.24 -6.61
N TRP A 160 -4.06 13.93 -5.66
CA TRP A 160 -3.88 14.27 -4.25
C TRP A 160 -3.63 13.02 -3.45
N LEU A 161 -2.49 12.93 -2.77
CA LEU A 161 -2.15 11.85 -1.86
C LEU A 161 -2.30 12.36 -0.42
N PRO A 162 -3.41 12.07 0.29
CA PRO A 162 -3.55 12.40 1.70
C PRO A 162 -2.43 11.77 2.53
N ILE A 163 -1.97 12.48 3.58
CA ILE A 163 -1.03 11.98 4.58
C ILE A 163 -1.78 11.86 5.90
N LEU A 164 -1.72 10.66 6.49
CA LEU A 164 -2.32 10.32 7.77
C LEU A 164 -1.21 10.09 8.80
N ASP A 165 -1.44 10.49 10.05
CA ASP A 165 -0.52 10.16 11.13
C ASP A 165 -0.42 8.64 11.32
N ASN A 166 0.80 8.17 11.56
CA ASN A 166 1.07 6.77 11.83
C ASN A 166 0.70 6.45 13.28
N CYS A 167 -0.43 5.78 13.47
CA CYS A 167 -0.94 5.39 14.78
C CYS A 167 -0.89 3.86 14.93
N GLN A 168 -0.44 3.38 16.09
CA GLN A 168 -0.35 1.95 16.40
C GLN A 168 -1.70 1.36 16.88
N GLU A 169 -2.69 2.21 17.20
CA GLU A 169 -4.06 1.75 17.47
C GLU A 169 -4.79 1.55 16.14
N MET A 170 -4.82 0.30 15.69
CA MET A 170 -5.28 -0.06 14.34
C MET A 170 -6.77 0.17 14.11
N THR A 171 -7.62 0.08 15.14
CA THR A 171 -9.07 0.35 15.02
C THR A 171 -9.32 1.83 14.76
N TRP A 172 -8.62 2.68 15.49
CA TRP A 172 -8.66 4.12 15.29
C TRP A 172 -8.12 4.50 13.90
N LEU A 173 -6.97 3.92 13.52
CA LEU A 173 -6.37 4.19 12.22
C LEU A 173 -7.27 3.72 11.06
N ALA A 174 -7.89 2.55 11.17
CA ALA A 174 -8.86 2.05 10.18
C ALA A 174 -10.07 2.99 10.02
N THR A 175 -10.57 3.55 11.12
CA THR A 175 -11.65 4.54 11.11
C THR A 175 -11.21 5.84 10.43
N THR A 176 -9.97 6.28 10.69
CA THR A 176 -9.39 7.47 10.06
C THR A 176 -9.18 7.25 8.56
N VAL A 177 -8.67 6.08 8.16
CA VAL A 177 -8.56 5.68 6.75
C VAL A 177 -9.94 5.68 6.08
N GLU A 178 -10.95 5.10 6.70
CA GLU A 178 -12.31 5.09 6.13
C GLU A 178 -12.84 6.50 5.87
N ARG A 179 -12.67 7.43 6.82
CA ARG A 179 -13.05 8.83 6.69
C ARG A 179 -12.30 9.50 5.55
N THR A 180 -10.97 9.36 5.50
CA THR A 180 -10.12 9.94 4.46
C THR A 180 -10.48 9.42 3.07
N LEU A 181 -10.73 8.12 2.94
CA LEU A 181 -11.16 7.54 1.67
C LEU A 181 -12.50 8.11 1.20
N LYS A 182 -13.42 8.43 2.11
CA LYS A 182 -14.71 9.07 1.76
C LYS A 182 -14.55 10.54 1.42
N GLU A 183 -13.65 11.24 2.10
CA GLU A 183 -13.35 12.67 1.86
C GLU A 183 -12.64 12.90 0.52
N TYR A 184 -11.71 11.99 0.16
CA TYR A 184 -10.95 12.07 -1.09
C TYR A 184 -11.30 10.92 -2.06
N PRO A 185 -12.51 10.87 -2.61
CA PRO A 185 -12.96 9.73 -3.42
C PRO A 185 -12.18 9.54 -4.72
N ALA A 186 -11.58 10.59 -5.26
CA ALA A 186 -10.78 10.55 -6.49
C ALA A 186 -9.32 10.12 -6.27
N SER A 187 -8.84 10.09 -5.03
CA SER A 187 -7.47 9.70 -4.71
C SER A 187 -7.23 8.21 -5.01
N HIS A 188 -6.07 7.90 -5.59
CA HIS A 188 -5.63 6.52 -5.87
C HIS A 188 -4.79 5.91 -4.76
N ALA A 189 -4.40 6.71 -3.77
CA ALA A 189 -3.56 6.27 -2.66
C ALA A 189 -3.65 7.22 -1.47
N PHE A 190 -3.02 6.83 -0.36
CA PHE A 190 -2.65 7.71 0.75
C PHE A 190 -1.29 7.28 1.30
N LEU A 191 -0.67 8.16 2.07
CA LEU A 191 0.57 7.89 2.80
C LEU A 191 0.28 7.85 4.31
N LEU A 192 0.96 6.95 5.01
CA LEU A 192 1.14 7.05 6.45
C LEU A 192 2.45 7.79 6.72
N ARG A 193 2.42 8.78 7.59
CA ARG A 193 3.55 9.64 7.94
C ARG A 193 4.73 8.84 8.47
N GLY A 194 5.93 9.06 7.92
CA GLY A 194 7.15 8.34 8.28
C GLY A 194 7.09 6.84 8.05
N HIS A 195 6.15 6.34 7.23
CA HIS A 195 5.88 4.92 7.08
C HIS A 195 5.89 4.49 5.60
N GLY A 196 4.81 4.78 4.86
CA GLY A 196 4.77 4.34 3.49
C GLY A 196 3.44 4.57 2.78
N LEU A 197 3.34 4.03 1.56
CA LEU A 197 2.25 4.20 0.62
C LEU A 197 1.23 3.06 0.74
N TYR A 198 -0.06 3.38 0.77
CA TYR A 198 -1.17 2.48 0.52
C TYR A 198 -1.85 2.84 -0.79
N THR A 199 -1.98 1.86 -1.68
CA THR A 199 -2.75 2.00 -2.92
C THR A 199 -3.58 0.74 -3.21
N TRP A 200 -4.52 0.85 -4.12
CA TRP A 200 -5.47 -0.19 -4.45
C TRP A 200 -5.77 -0.21 -5.94
N GLY A 201 -6.45 -1.26 -6.38
CA GLY A 201 -6.97 -1.38 -7.75
C GLY A 201 -8.16 -2.33 -7.80
N ARG A 202 -8.86 -2.37 -8.92
CA ARG A 202 -9.95 -3.33 -9.17
C ARG A 202 -9.46 -4.79 -9.16
N ASP A 203 -8.16 -4.99 -9.39
CA ASP A 203 -7.44 -6.27 -9.34
C ASP A 203 -5.95 -6.06 -9.04
N LEU A 204 -5.19 -7.16 -8.89
CA LEU A 204 -3.75 -7.11 -8.62
C LEU A 204 -2.93 -6.40 -9.70
N ALA A 205 -3.32 -6.49 -10.96
CA ALA A 205 -2.57 -5.86 -12.05
C ALA A 205 -2.71 -4.34 -12.00
N GLU A 206 -3.91 -3.84 -11.70
CA GLU A 206 -4.15 -2.41 -11.54
C GLU A 206 -3.50 -1.86 -10.27
N ALA A 207 -3.63 -2.54 -9.13
CA ALA A 207 -2.98 -2.12 -7.89
C ALA A 207 -1.45 -2.08 -8.03
N LYS A 208 -0.83 -3.10 -8.67
CA LYS A 208 0.61 -3.13 -8.97
C LYS A 208 1.02 -1.94 -9.83
N ARG A 209 0.28 -1.67 -10.91
CA ARG A 209 0.54 -0.51 -11.77
C ARG A 209 0.46 0.80 -11.00
N HIS A 210 -0.51 0.97 -10.11
CA HIS A 210 -0.60 2.16 -9.27
C HIS A 210 0.61 2.31 -8.35
N VAL A 211 1.11 1.23 -7.72
CA VAL A 211 2.36 1.28 -6.95
C VAL A 211 3.51 1.76 -7.83
N GLU A 212 3.71 1.16 -8.99
CA GLU A 212 4.82 1.50 -9.89
C GLU A 212 4.80 2.98 -10.32
N ILE A 213 3.61 3.51 -10.59
CA ILE A 213 3.43 4.91 -10.98
C ILE A 213 3.66 5.85 -9.80
N LEU A 214 3.07 5.56 -8.66
CA LEU A 214 3.15 6.42 -7.49
C LEU A 214 4.54 6.44 -6.89
N GLU A 215 5.22 5.28 -6.80
CA GLU A 215 6.61 5.21 -6.35
C GLU A 215 7.55 5.96 -7.30
N PHE A 216 7.35 5.86 -8.62
CA PHE A 216 8.09 6.68 -9.59
C PHE A 216 7.86 8.18 -9.35
N LEU A 217 6.62 8.60 -9.17
CA LEU A 217 6.28 10.01 -8.96
C LEU A 217 6.82 10.55 -7.64
N LEU A 218 6.77 9.76 -6.56
CA LEU A 218 7.39 10.10 -5.28
C LEU A 218 8.90 10.23 -5.40
N GLU A 219 9.56 9.33 -6.13
CA GLU A 219 11.00 9.45 -6.39
C GLU A 219 11.34 10.71 -7.19
N VAL A 220 10.58 11.04 -8.22
CA VAL A 220 10.76 12.27 -9.01
C VAL A 220 10.64 13.51 -8.12
N LEU A 221 9.60 13.58 -7.28
CA LEU A 221 9.41 14.70 -6.35
C LEU A 221 10.57 14.81 -5.34
N GLY A 222 10.98 13.70 -4.73
CA GLY A 222 12.08 13.68 -3.77
C GLY A 222 13.40 14.12 -4.38
N ARG A 223 13.74 13.61 -5.56
CA ARG A 223 14.95 14.04 -6.30
C ARG A 223 14.89 15.51 -6.68
N ARG A 224 13.73 16.02 -7.12
CA ARG A 224 13.53 17.44 -7.42
C ARG A 224 13.77 18.32 -6.20
N LEU A 225 13.25 17.95 -5.04
CA LEU A 225 13.49 18.66 -3.78
C LEU A 225 14.97 18.68 -3.42
N SER A 226 15.66 17.55 -3.51
CA SER A 226 17.09 17.45 -3.22
C SER A 226 17.93 18.40 -4.09
N VAL A 227 17.61 18.51 -5.39
CA VAL A 227 18.28 19.44 -6.31
C VAL A 227 18.01 20.89 -5.94
N LEU A 228 16.77 21.24 -5.57
CA LEU A 228 16.42 22.60 -5.17
C LEU A 228 17.11 23.01 -3.86
N TRP A 229 17.24 22.12 -2.90
CA TRP A 229 17.98 22.32 -1.65
C TRP A 229 19.47 22.55 -1.91
N ALA A 230 20.09 21.75 -2.76
CA ALA A 230 21.50 21.91 -3.13
C ALA A 230 21.77 23.29 -3.76
N ARG A 231 20.87 23.77 -4.63
CA ARG A 231 20.98 25.09 -5.27
C ARG A 231 20.86 26.25 -4.24
N LYS A 232 19.89 26.18 -3.32
CA LYS A 232 19.71 27.18 -2.25
C LYS A 232 20.93 27.23 -1.35
N SER A 233 21.47 26.10 -0.92
CA SER A 233 22.63 26.01 -0.05
C SER A 233 23.90 26.57 -0.72
N SER A 234 24.08 26.37 -2.02
CA SER A 234 25.22 26.94 -2.76
C SER A 234 25.12 28.47 -2.90
N HIS A 235 23.93 29.01 -3.03
CA HIS A 235 23.70 30.46 -3.10
C HIS A 235 24.04 31.14 -1.76
N PHE A 236 23.63 30.57 -0.63
CA PHE A 236 23.95 31.08 0.71
C PHE A 236 25.47 31.08 0.99
N ARG A 237 26.22 30.06 0.56
CA ARG A 237 27.69 30.00 0.74
C ARG A 237 28.43 31.02 -0.10
N ARG A 238 27.92 31.44 -1.25
CA ARG A 238 28.54 32.48 -2.09
C ARG A 238 28.38 33.88 -1.51
N HIS A 239 27.23 34.21 -0.92
CA HIS A 239 26.96 35.53 -0.35
C HIS A 239 27.54 35.74 1.08
N GLY A 240 27.68 34.64 1.84
CA GLY A 240 28.31 34.70 3.17
C GLY A 240 29.84 34.90 3.16
N ARG A 241 30.50 34.68 2.00
CA ARG A 241 31.97 34.93 1.85
C ARG A 241 32.32 36.37 1.50
N THR A 242 31.39 37.16 0.99
CA THR A 242 31.63 38.56 0.63
C THR A 242 31.48 39.50 1.85
N ALA A 243 30.77 39.12 2.91
CA ALA A 243 30.54 39.90 4.10
C ALA A 243 31.69 39.85 5.17
N LYS A 244 32.73 39.04 4.95
CA LYS A 244 33.92 38.93 5.84
C LYS A 244 35.20 39.57 5.27
N LYS A 245 35.08 40.45 4.31
CA LYS A 245 36.22 41.21 3.73
C LYS A 245 35.91 42.70 3.68
N ALA A 246 35.35 43.26 4.73
CA ALA A 246 35.27 44.70 5.00
C ALA A 246 35.63 44.95 6.44
#